data_316c26b35a4d227d235c1b2544b4a506
#
_entry.id   316c26b35a4d227d235c1b2544b4a506
#
_cell.length_a   1.000
_cell.length_b   1.000
_cell.length_c   1.000
_cell.angle_alpha   90.00
_cell.angle_beta   90.00
_cell.angle_gamma   90.00
#
_symmetry.space_group_name_H-M   'P 1'
#
loop_
_entity.id
_entity.type
_entity.pdbx_description
1 polymer ?
#
loop_
_entity_poly.entity_id
_entity_poly.type
_entity_poly.pdbx_seq_one_letter_code
_entity_poly.pdbx_strand_id
1 'polypeptide(L)'
;AFCIEEFTYFDFSKDYIIKSVDGILQRLQVDYLDSLLLHRPDALMESDQVAEAFDLLYKQGKVRDFGVSNQNPMMMELLKKDVKQTLAVNQLQLSAAFTPGFESGFHVNMEDSQAAMRDGSIFEYCKLNDVVIQAWSVLQFGYFKGNFVGNEKFQALNQVLDRLAFKYEVTPSTIAISWILRYPAKMQAVVGTTNPKHLIEVSQAANFSLTRKEWYEIYLAAGNNLP
;
A
#
# COMPACT_ATOMS: atom_id res chain seq x y z
N ALA A 1 -5.22 4.29 -8.73
CA ALA A 1 -5.11 5.56 -9.39
C ALA A 1 -3.96 6.38 -8.83
N PHE A 2 -3.53 7.36 -9.57
CA PHE A 2 -2.41 8.23 -9.26
C PHE A 2 -2.95 9.56 -8.76
N CYS A 3 -2.75 9.89 -7.50
CA CYS A 3 -3.02 11.22 -6.98
C CYS A 3 -1.74 12.06 -7.08
N ILE A 4 -1.81 13.23 -7.71
CA ILE A 4 -0.70 14.18 -7.80
C ILE A 4 -1.16 15.45 -7.09
N GLU A 5 -0.64 15.66 -5.91
CA GLU A 5 -0.78 16.90 -5.14
C GLU A 5 0.62 17.45 -4.83
N GLU A 6 0.98 17.58 -3.53
CA GLU A 6 2.35 17.91 -3.12
C GLU A 6 3.32 16.75 -3.37
N PHE A 7 2.84 15.51 -3.33
CA PHE A 7 3.56 14.29 -3.68
C PHE A 7 2.62 13.26 -4.30
N THR A 8 3.21 12.27 -4.97
CA THR A 8 2.46 11.18 -5.62
C THR A 8 2.11 10.09 -4.62
N TYR A 9 0.85 9.62 -4.65
CA TYR A 9 0.40 8.46 -3.89
C TYR A 9 -0.67 7.67 -4.67
N PHE A 10 -0.97 6.45 -4.23
CA PHE A 10 -2.02 5.61 -4.79
C PHE A 10 -3.29 5.69 -3.94
N ASP A 11 -4.44 5.64 -4.60
CA ASP A 11 -5.73 5.63 -3.95
C ASP A 11 -6.70 4.73 -4.71
N PHE A 12 -7.07 3.59 -4.10
CA PHE A 12 -8.09 2.66 -4.59
C PHE A 12 -9.35 2.70 -3.70
N SER A 13 -9.59 3.80 -3.01
CA SER A 13 -10.86 4.01 -2.35
C SER A 13 -12.01 4.05 -3.37
N LYS A 14 -13.19 3.61 -2.95
CA LYS A 14 -14.41 3.62 -3.77
C LYS A 14 -14.65 4.98 -4.43
N ASP A 15 -14.63 6.03 -3.61
CA ASP A 15 -14.94 7.38 -4.09
C ASP A 15 -13.92 7.87 -5.11
N TYR A 16 -12.64 7.57 -4.89
CA TYR A 16 -11.60 7.96 -5.83
C TYR A 16 -11.70 7.20 -7.16
N ILE A 17 -12.00 5.91 -7.14
CA ILE A 17 -12.21 5.10 -8.35
C ILE A 17 -13.38 5.68 -9.16
N ILE A 18 -14.52 5.92 -8.52
CA ILE A 18 -15.72 6.47 -9.18
C ILE A 18 -15.42 7.85 -9.79
N LYS A 19 -14.87 8.77 -8.99
CA LYS A 19 -14.46 10.10 -9.45
C LYS A 19 -13.49 10.04 -10.63
N SER A 20 -12.54 9.10 -10.58
CA SER A 20 -11.57 8.92 -11.66
C SER A 20 -12.23 8.48 -12.96
N VAL A 21 -13.17 7.52 -12.88
CA VAL A 21 -13.91 7.04 -14.06
C VAL A 21 -14.78 8.16 -14.64
N ASP A 22 -15.51 8.90 -13.82
CA ASP A 22 -16.32 10.05 -14.29
C ASP A 22 -15.45 11.08 -15.00
N GLY A 23 -14.29 11.40 -14.46
CA GLY A 23 -13.34 12.30 -15.11
C GLY A 23 -12.73 11.74 -16.40
N ILE A 24 -12.53 10.42 -16.51
CA ILE A 24 -12.08 9.75 -17.74
C ILE A 24 -13.17 9.86 -18.82
N LEU A 25 -14.41 9.49 -18.52
CA LEU A 25 -15.53 9.56 -19.43
C LEU A 25 -15.74 10.97 -19.97
N GLN A 26 -15.68 11.97 -19.10
CA GLN A 26 -15.79 13.37 -19.48
C GLN A 26 -14.67 13.81 -20.44
N ARG A 27 -13.41 13.44 -20.15
CA ARG A 27 -12.27 13.82 -21.01
C ARG A 27 -12.29 13.13 -22.36
N LEU A 28 -12.71 11.87 -22.39
CA LEU A 28 -12.81 11.08 -23.62
C LEU A 28 -14.09 11.39 -24.41
N GLN A 29 -15.06 12.08 -23.81
CA GLN A 29 -16.38 12.36 -24.41
C GLN A 29 -17.11 11.08 -24.83
N VAL A 30 -17.07 10.06 -23.97
CA VAL A 30 -17.75 8.77 -24.17
C VAL A 30 -18.64 8.45 -22.97
N ASP A 31 -19.64 7.60 -23.18
CA ASP A 31 -20.59 7.21 -22.16
C ASP A 31 -20.11 6.02 -21.31
N TYR A 32 -19.19 5.22 -21.83
CA TYR A 32 -18.66 4.04 -21.16
C TYR A 32 -17.21 3.74 -21.54
N LEU A 33 -16.56 2.91 -20.72
CA LEU A 33 -15.26 2.29 -20.98
C LEU A 33 -15.46 0.80 -21.24
N ASP A 34 -14.80 0.24 -22.26
CA ASP A 34 -14.78 -1.19 -22.49
C ASP A 34 -14.04 -1.90 -21.35
N SER A 35 -12.92 -1.35 -20.89
CA SER A 35 -12.13 -1.91 -19.76
C SER A 35 -11.58 -0.81 -18.85
N LEU A 36 -11.66 -1.04 -17.54
CA LEU A 36 -11.00 -0.24 -16.51
C LEU A 36 -9.92 -1.08 -15.85
N LEU A 37 -8.69 -0.58 -15.82
CA LEU A 37 -7.58 -1.23 -15.14
C LEU A 37 -7.14 -0.45 -13.90
N LEU A 38 -6.97 -1.13 -12.78
CA LEU A 38 -6.26 -0.59 -11.62
C LEU A 38 -4.77 -0.47 -11.96
N HIS A 39 -4.26 0.75 -12.12
CA HIS A 39 -3.00 1.04 -12.80
C HIS A 39 -1.75 0.48 -12.10
N ARG A 40 -1.66 0.55 -10.78
CA ARG A 40 -0.54 0.06 -9.97
C ARG A 40 -1.03 -0.47 -8.64
N PRO A 41 -0.30 -1.37 -7.98
CA PRO A 41 -0.65 -1.79 -6.62
C PRO A 41 -0.79 -0.62 -5.66
N ASP A 42 -1.84 -0.62 -4.85
CA ASP A 42 -2.02 0.28 -3.72
C ASP A 42 -1.87 -0.52 -2.42
N ALA A 43 -0.86 -0.19 -1.61
CA ALA A 43 -0.60 -0.88 -0.35
C ALA A 43 -1.75 -0.75 0.67
N LEU A 44 -2.54 0.31 0.55
CA LEU A 44 -3.70 0.56 1.40
C LEU A 44 -5.03 0.14 0.76
N MET A 45 -5.00 -0.70 -0.28
CA MET A 45 -6.18 -1.20 -0.94
C MET A 45 -7.05 -2.01 0.02
N GLU A 46 -8.33 -1.70 0.03
CA GLU A 46 -9.40 -2.44 0.68
C GLU A 46 -10.28 -3.06 -0.42
N SER A 47 -10.29 -4.39 -0.52
CA SER A 47 -10.91 -5.10 -1.64
C SER A 47 -12.42 -4.92 -1.72
N ASP A 48 -13.09 -4.73 -0.60
CA ASP A 48 -14.52 -4.41 -0.51
C ASP A 48 -14.85 -3.04 -1.10
N GLN A 49 -14.04 -2.01 -0.86
CA GLN A 49 -14.22 -0.70 -1.47
C GLN A 49 -14.05 -0.74 -2.99
N VAL A 50 -13.07 -1.52 -3.47
CA VAL A 50 -12.88 -1.74 -4.91
C VAL A 50 -14.10 -2.48 -5.49
N ALA A 51 -14.60 -3.52 -4.79
CA ALA A 51 -15.77 -4.29 -5.21
C ALA A 51 -17.01 -3.40 -5.31
N GLU A 52 -17.25 -2.55 -4.31
CA GLU A 52 -18.38 -1.60 -4.34
C GLU A 52 -18.28 -0.61 -5.52
N ALA A 53 -17.06 -0.11 -5.80
CA ALA A 53 -16.84 0.78 -6.93
C ALA A 53 -17.11 0.06 -8.26
N PHE A 54 -16.58 -1.15 -8.44
CA PHE A 54 -16.77 -1.95 -9.64
C PHE A 54 -18.23 -2.32 -9.85
N ASP A 55 -18.91 -2.79 -8.79
CA ASP A 55 -20.36 -3.09 -8.84
C ASP A 55 -21.18 -1.88 -9.27
N LEU A 56 -20.88 -0.71 -8.74
CA LEU A 56 -21.60 0.51 -9.08
C LEU A 56 -21.36 0.92 -10.55
N LEU A 57 -20.09 0.95 -10.97
CA LEU A 57 -19.71 1.33 -12.33
C LEU A 57 -20.27 0.36 -13.39
N TYR A 58 -20.26 -0.93 -13.09
CA TYR A 58 -20.87 -1.96 -13.94
C TYR A 58 -22.39 -1.79 -14.06
N LYS A 59 -23.09 -1.63 -12.92
CA LYS A 59 -24.55 -1.40 -12.90
C LYS A 59 -24.99 -0.13 -13.62
N GLN A 60 -24.15 0.90 -13.57
CA GLN A 60 -24.39 2.15 -14.30
C GLN A 60 -24.06 2.05 -15.80
N GLY A 61 -23.53 0.93 -16.27
CA GLY A 61 -23.07 0.76 -17.65
C GLY A 61 -21.85 1.58 -18.04
N LYS A 62 -21.17 2.20 -17.06
CA LYS A 62 -19.99 3.03 -17.28
C LYS A 62 -18.72 2.24 -17.58
N VAL A 63 -18.62 0.99 -17.10
CA VAL A 63 -17.49 0.09 -17.34
C VAL A 63 -18.02 -1.31 -17.62
N ARG A 64 -17.50 -1.97 -18.66
CA ARG A 64 -17.90 -3.32 -19.07
C ARG A 64 -17.02 -4.40 -18.46
N ASP A 65 -15.70 -4.24 -18.56
CA ASP A 65 -14.70 -5.19 -18.07
C ASP A 65 -13.72 -4.52 -17.12
N PHE A 66 -13.17 -5.33 -16.22
CA PHE A 66 -12.24 -4.88 -15.20
C PHE A 66 -10.93 -5.65 -15.26
N GLY A 67 -9.87 -5.02 -14.82
CA GLY A 67 -8.56 -5.63 -14.77
C GLY A 67 -7.61 -4.87 -13.86
N VAL A 68 -6.36 -5.26 -13.92
CA VAL A 68 -5.29 -4.72 -13.10
C VAL A 68 -4.04 -4.47 -13.94
N SER A 69 -3.05 -3.81 -13.36
CA SER A 69 -1.73 -3.65 -13.95
C SER A 69 -0.66 -3.87 -12.89
N ASN A 70 0.36 -4.67 -13.23
CA ASN A 70 1.50 -5.00 -12.37
C ASN A 70 1.10 -5.57 -10.99
N GLN A 71 0.02 -6.33 -10.94
CA GLN A 71 -0.41 -7.06 -9.74
C GLN A 71 0.18 -8.47 -9.74
N ASN A 72 0.67 -8.92 -8.59
CA ASN A 72 1.05 -10.31 -8.41
C ASN A 72 -0.19 -11.21 -8.18
N PRO A 73 -0.04 -12.56 -8.28
CA PRO A 73 -1.17 -13.48 -8.13
C PRO A 73 -1.94 -13.29 -6.83
N MET A 74 -1.26 -13.09 -5.70
CA MET A 74 -1.92 -12.95 -4.40
C MET A 74 -2.69 -11.63 -4.26
N MET A 75 -2.22 -10.56 -4.90
CA MET A 75 -2.97 -9.31 -4.99
C MET A 75 -4.27 -9.49 -5.79
N MET A 76 -4.21 -10.25 -6.88
CA MET A 76 -5.40 -10.58 -7.67
C MET A 76 -6.38 -11.46 -6.89
N GLU A 77 -5.88 -12.48 -6.17
CA GLU A 77 -6.72 -13.33 -5.29
C GLU A 77 -7.35 -12.52 -4.15
N LEU A 78 -6.60 -11.56 -3.58
CA LEU A 78 -7.16 -10.66 -2.57
C LEU A 78 -8.31 -9.81 -3.12
N LEU A 79 -8.20 -9.29 -4.35
CA LEU A 79 -9.29 -8.57 -5.01
C LEU A 79 -10.49 -9.48 -5.26
N LYS A 80 -10.27 -10.70 -5.74
CA LYS A 80 -11.33 -11.68 -6.03
C LYS A 80 -12.11 -12.13 -4.79
N LYS A 81 -11.60 -11.88 -3.59
CA LYS A 81 -12.34 -12.15 -2.35
C LYS A 81 -13.70 -11.43 -2.32
N ASP A 82 -13.73 -10.19 -2.80
CA ASP A 82 -14.90 -9.32 -2.71
C ASP A 82 -15.41 -8.90 -4.11
N VAL A 83 -14.50 -8.74 -5.09
CA VAL A 83 -14.83 -8.38 -6.48
C VAL A 83 -15.45 -9.58 -7.19
N LYS A 84 -16.69 -9.39 -7.67
CA LYS A 84 -17.46 -10.43 -8.39
C LYS A 84 -17.15 -10.45 -9.89
N GLN A 85 -16.71 -9.32 -10.44
CA GLN A 85 -16.36 -9.19 -11.84
C GLN A 85 -15.06 -9.95 -12.12
N THR A 86 -14.98 -10.53 -13.30
CA THR A 86 -13.74 -11.15 -13.77
C THR A 86 -12.66 -10.10 -13.94
N LEU A 87 -11.49 -10.33 -13.37
CA LEU A 87 -10.29 -9.54 -13.67
C LEU A 87 -9.72 -10.05 -15.00
N ALA A 88 -10.20 -9.46 -16.11
CA ALA A 88 -9.95 -9.94 -17.46
C ALA A 88 -8.51 -9.65 -17.96
N VAL A 89 -7.83 -8.68 -17.38
CA VAL A 89 -6.52 -8.21 -17.83
C VAL A 89 -5.60 -7.95 -16.64
N ASN A 90 -4.34 -8.35 -16.77
CA ASN A 90 -3.23 -7.82 -15.98
C ASN A 90 -2.21 -7.21 -16.94
N GLN A 91 -2.12 -5.90 -16.99
CA GLN A 91 -1.23 -5.19 -17.89
C GLN A 91 0.19 -5.15 -17.32
N LEU A 92 1.13 -5.81 -18.01
CA LEU A 92 2.52 -6.00 -17.57
C LEU A 92 3.49 -5.40 -18.59
N GLN A 93 4.59 -4.84 -18.13
CA GLN A 93 5.70 -4.50 -19.01
C GLN A 93 6.43 -5.78 -19.43
N LEU A 94 6.56 -6.00 -20.74
CA LEU A 94 7.25 -7.16 -21.29
C LEU A 94 7.87 -6.82 -22.64
N SER A 95 9.15 -7.14 -22.83
CA SER A 95 9.83 -7.14 -24.12
C SER A 95 11.00 -8.12 -24.07
N ALA A 96 11.64 -8.39 -25.22
CA ALA A 96 12.83 -9.23 -25.25
C ALA A 96 14.02 -8.65 -24.43
N ALA A 97 14.01 -7.33 -24.20
CA ALA A 97 15.01 -6.61 -23.39
C ALA A 97 14.51 -6.27 -21.96
N PHE A 98 13.29 -6.68 -21.58
CA PHE A 98 12.71 -6.42 -20.28
C PHE A 98 11.82 -7.60 -19.86
N THR A 99 12.37 -8.51 -19.07
CA THR A 99 11.77 -9.81 -18.75
C THR A 99 11.58 -10.12 -17.24
N PRO A 100 11.38 -9.13 -16.34
CA PRO A 100 11.35 -9.38 -14.89
C PRO A 100 10.28 -10.40 -14.47
N GLY A 101 9.18 -10.50 -15.24
CA GLY A 101 8.12 -11.48 -14.98
C GLY A 101 8.57 -12.93 -15.13
N PHE A 102 9.53 -13.22 -16.00
CA PHE A 102 10.11 -14.55 -16.15
C PHE A 102 11.18 -14.83 -15.10
N GLU A 103 11.97 -13.81 -14.74
CA GLU A 103 13.11 -13.95 -13.85
C GLU A 103 12.70 -14.38 -12.44
N SER A 104 11.53 -13.94 -11.95
CA SER A 104 10.99 -14.38 -10.66
C SER A 104 10.75 -15.90 -10.60
N GLY A 105 10.49 -16.54 -11.74
CA GLY A 105 10.41 -17.99 -11.85
C GLY A 105 11.74 -18.68 -12.08
N PHE A 106 12.69 -18.02 -12.76
CA PHE A 106 14.00 -18.59 -13.06
C PHE A 106 14.96 -18.58 -11.85
N HIS A 107 14.82 -17.59 -10.97
CA HIS A 107 15.70 -17.38 -9.82
C HIS A 107 15.07 -17.76 -8.49
N VAL A 108 14.16 -18.74 -8.49
CA VAL A 108 13.54 -19.24 -7.25
C VAL A 108 14.60 -19.87 -6.35
N ASN A 109 14.61 -19.47 -5.08
CA ASN A 109 15.55 -19.95 -4.06
C ASN A 109 17.02 -19.69 -4.40
N MET A 110 17.34 -18.56 -5.05
CA MET A 110 18.68 -18.12 -5.38
C MET A 110 19.07 -16.88 -4.56
N GLU A 111 20.36 -16.70 -4.28
CA GLU A 111 20.91 -15.58 -3.47
C GLU A 111 21.48 -14.43 -4.32
N ASP A 112 21.30 -14.45 -5.63
CA ASP A 112 21.77 -13.38 -6.50
C ASP A 112 20.89 -12.13 -6.45
N SER A 113 21.35 -11.03 -7.03
CA SER A 113 20.61 -9.77 -7.05
C SER A 113 19.26 -9.85 -7.77
N GLN A 114 19.08 -10.85 -8.63
CA GLN A 114 17.85 -11.10 -9.36
C GLN A 114 16.87 -11.96 -8.55
N ALA A 115 17.36 -12.69 -7.54
CA ALA A 115 16.58 -13.49 -6.61
C ALA A 115 16.08 -12.70 -5.39
N ALA A 116 16.39 -11.40 -5.26
CA ALA A 116 15.97 -10.58 -4.14
C ALA A 116 14.45 -10.56 -4.02
N MET A 117 13.94 -11.28 -3.05
CA MET A 117 12.57 -11.38 -2.52
C MET A 117 11.46 -10.88 -3.45
N ARG A 118 11.20 -11.62 -4.52
CA ARG A 118 10.26 -11.24 -5.59
C ARG A 118 8.85 -11.78 -5.37
N ASP A 119 8.66 -12.59 -4.35
CA ASP A 119 7.38 -13.18 -4.02
C ASP A 119 6.40 -12.15 -3.48
N GLY A 120 6.74 -11.10 -2.80
CA GLY A 120 5.89 -9.96 -2.42
C GLY A 120 4.48 -10.28 -1.88
N SER A 121 4.16 -11.55 -1.60
CA SER A 121 2.81 -12.02 -1.34
C SER A 121 2.50 -12.30 0.13
N ILE A 122 3.46 -12.10 1.05
CA ILE A 122 3.28 -12.41 2.48
C ILE A 122 2.16 -11.58 3.11
N PHE A 123 2.15 -10.28 2.85
CA PHE A 123 1.14 -9.37 3.41
C PHE A 123 -0.26 -9.66 2.86
N GLU A 124 -0.33 -9.91 1.56
CA GLU A 124 -1.57 -10.25 0.86
C GLU A 124 -2.09 -11.62 1.31
N TYR A 125 -1.21 -12.60 1.50
CA TYR A 125 -1.57 -13.90 2.04
C TYR A 125 -2.14 -13.80 3.46
N CYS A 126 -1.48 -13.09 4.34
CA CYS A 126 -1.95 -12.88 5.71
C CYS A 126 -3.31 -12.17 5.74
N LYS A 127 -3.48 -11.16 4.91
CA LYS A 127 -4.74 -10.43 4.77
C LYS A 127 -5.86 -11.31 4.21
N LEU A 128 -5.56 -12.14 3.20
CA LEU A 128 -6.53 -13.05 2.59
C LEU A 128 -7.00 -14.16 3.56
N ASN A 129 -6.10 -14.63 4.42
CA ASN A 129 -6.36 -15.72 5.34
C ASN A 129 -6.59 -15.25 6.79
N ASP A 130 -6.82 -13.97 7.01
CA ASP A 130 -7.05 -13.40 8.35
C ASP A 130 -5.93 -13.62 9.38
N VAL A 131 -4.70 -13.85 8.93
CA VAL A 131 -3.52 -14.04 9.77
C VAL A 131 -3.05 -12.71 10.34
N VAL A 132 -2.80 -12.66 11.65
CA VAL A 132 -2.24 -11.47 12.29
C VAL A 132 -0.77 -11.29 11.90
N ILE A 133 -0.42 -10.10 11.44
CA ILE A 133 0.96 -9.72 11.18
C ILE A 133 1.53 -9.02 12.42
N GLN A 134 2.47 -9.67 13.10
CA GLN A 134 3.20 -9.08 14.21
C GLN A 134 4.49 -8.42 13.69
N ALA A 135 4.50 -7.09 13.67
CA ALA A 135 5.66 -6.31 13.28
C ALA A 135 6.64 -6.19 14.47
N TRP A 136 7.82 -6.71 14.34
CA TRP A 136 8.89 -6.59 15.35
C TRP A 136 9.97 -5.59 14.90
N SER A 137 10.80 -5.11 15.82
CA SER A 137 11.80 -4.05 15.56
C SER A 137 11.21 -2.78 14.93
N VAL A 138 10.04 -2.40 15.35
CA VAL A 138 9.17 -1.38 14.76
C VAL A 138 9.77 0.02 14.61
N LEU A 139 10.86 0.31 15.30
CA LEU A 139 11.61 1.58 15.22
C LEU A 139 13.03 1.41 14.69
N GLN A 140 13.44 0.21 14.25
CA GLN A 140 14.79 -0.05 13.75
C GLN A 140 14.86 -0.01 12.22
N PHE A 141 16.01 0.43 11.69
CA PHE A 141 16.26 0.47 10.24
C PHE A 141 17.01 -0.75 9.70
N GLY A 142 17.02 -1.83 10.43
CA GLY A 142 17.62 -3.11 10.06
C GLY A 142 17.90 -3.95 11.30
N TYR A 143 18.31 -5.19 11.09
CA TYR A 143 18.58 -6.14 12.17
C TYR A 143 19.70 -5.61 13.08
N PHE A 144 19.33 -5.16 14.28
CA PHE A 144 20.22 -4.51 15.27
C PHE A 144 21.06 -3.32 14.77
N LYS A 145 20.62 -2.62 13.71
CA LYS A 145 21.34 -1.46 13.16
C LYS A 145 21.04 -0.14 13.88
N GLY A 146 20.07 -0.12 14.76
CA GLY A 146 19.68 1.05 15.55
C GLY A 146 18.32 1.64 15.20
N ASN A 147 17.92 2.67 15.94
CA ASN A 147 16.65 3.37 15.78
C ASN A 147 16.77 4.46 14.70
N PHE A 148 15.74 4.61 13.86
CA PHE A 148 15.68 5.68 12.86
C PHE A 148 15.05 6.98 13.42
N VAL A 149 14.20 6.90 14.46
CA VAL A 149 13.59 8.07 15.07
C VAL A 149 14.65 8.91 15.79
N GLY A 150 14.78 10.17 15.43
CA GLY A 150 15.81 11.07 15.94
C GLY A 150 17.21 10.85 15.38
N ASN A 151 17.39 9.98 14.38
CA ASN A 151 18.69 9.67 13.79
C ASN A 151 18.93 10.56 12.57
N GLU A 152 20.08 11.26 12.55
CA GLU A 152 20.47 12.21 11.49
C GLU A 152 20.54 11.58 10.09
N LYS A 153 20.78 10.26 9.98
CA LYS A 153 20.77 9.54 8.71
C LYS A 153 19.39 9.53 8.03
N PHE A 154 18.33 9.79 8.79
CA PHE A 154 16.93 9.74 8.34
C PHE A 154 16.26 11.11 8.48
N GLN A 155 16.98 12.18 8.16
CA GLN A 155 16.52 13.57 8.36
C GLN A 155 15.16 13.85 7.71
N ALA A 156 14.98 13.48 6.44
CA ALA A 156 13.70 13.67 5.74
C ALA A 156 12.55 12.93 6.42
N LEU A 157 12.77 11.68 6.82
CA LEU A 157 11.77 10.90 7.55
C LEU A 157 11.44 11.54 8.90
N ASN A 158 12.44 11.96 9.67
CA ASN A 158 12.22 12.56 10.97
C ASN A 158 11.45 13.88 10.87
N GLN A 159 11.70 14.72 9.87
CA GLN A 159 10.92 15.94 9.64
C GLN A 159 9.42 15.65 9.45
N VAL A 160 9.08 14.60 8.69
CA VAL A 160 7.68 14.19 8.51
C VAL A 160 7.10 13.65 9.81
N LEU A 161 7.85 12.79 10.54
CA LEU A 161 7.39 12.23 11.82
C LEU A 161 7.15 13.33 12.86
N ASP A 162 8.04 14.31 12.98
CA ASP A 162 7.93 15.43 13.91
C ASP A 162 6.71 16.30 13.59
N ARG A 163 6.49 16.62 12.32
CA ARG A 163 5.33 17.41 11.87
C ARG A 163 4.01 16.69 12.16
N LEU A 164 3.94 15.38 11.91
CA LEU A 164 2.76 14.59 12.20
C LEU A 164 2.56 14.38 13.70
N ALA A 165 3.66 14.21 14.45
CA ALA A 165 3.60 14.12 15.91
C ALA A 165 3.00 15.39 16.52
N PHE A 166 3.39 16.56 16.03
CA PHE A 166 2.78 17.83 16.40
C PHE A 166 1.29 17.90 16.04
N LYS A 167 0.92 17.48 14.82
CA LYS A 167 -0.48 17.48 14.36
C LYS A 167 -1.40 16.60 15.22
N TYR A 168 -0.92 15.42 15.63
CA TYR A 168 -1.70 14.45 16.39
C TYR A 168 -1.48 14.53 17.91
N GLU A 169 -0.65 15.47 18.38
CA GLU A 169 -0.31 15.67 19.80
C GLU A 169 0.30 14.40 20.45
N VAL A 170 1.18 13.72 19.73
CA VAL A 170 1.84 12.47 20.14
C VAL A 170 3.36 12.53 19.89
N THR A 171 4.08 11.45 20.23
CA THR A 171 5.51 11.36 19.93
C THR A 171 5.79 10.89 18.50
N PRO A 172 6.97 11.21 17.90
CA PRO A 172 7.38 10.67 16.60
C PRO A 172 7.39 9.14 16.56
N SER A 173 7.76 8.48 17.66
CA SER A 173 7.69 7.02 17.79
C SER A 173 6.25 6.50 17.70
N THR A 174 5.29 7.24 18.26
CA THR A 174 3.85 6.92 18.15
C THR A 174 3.39 6.98 16.69
N ILE A 175 3.80 8.02 15.94
CA ILE A 175 3.51 8.11 14.50
C ILE A 175 4.10 6.95 13.73
N ALA A 176 5.36 6.58 14.00
CA ALA A 176 6.01 5.45 13.34
C ALA A 176 5.26 4.12 13.58
N ILE A 177 4.73 3.90 14.76
CA ILE A 177 3.90 2.73 15.09
C ILE A 177 2.52 2.84 14.43
N SER A 178 1.88 4.01 14.45
CA SER A 178 0.60 4.23 13.77
C SER A 178 0.71 3.97 12.25
N TRP A 179 1.86 4.24 11.63
CA TRP A 179 2.12 3.89 10.24
C TRP A 179 2.00 2.38 9.98
N ILE A 180 2.52 1.54 10.88
CA ILE A 180 2.40 0.09 10.81
C ILE A 180 0.93 -0.33 10.98
N LEU A 181 0.26 0.19 12.03
CA LEU A 181 -1.12 -0.16 12.34
C LEU A 181 -2.11 0.32 11.27
N ARG A 182 -1.76 1.32 10.47
CA ARG A 182 -2.59 1.84 9.38
C ARG A 182 -2.70 0.87 8.19
N TYR A 183 -1.78 -0.07 8.04
CA TYR A 183 -1.85 -1.05 6.95
C TYR A 183 -3.14 -1.88 7.09
N PRO A 184 -3.92 -2.08 5.98
CA PRO A 184 -5.24 -2.71 6.04
C PRO A 184 -5.17 -4.25 6.16
N ALA A 185 -4.58 -4.72 7.25
CA ALA A 185 -4.53 -6.11 7.68
C ALA A 185 -4.64 -6.17 9.22
N LYS A 186 -4.70 -7.36 9.79
CA LYS A 186 -4.63 -7.55 11.25
C LYS A 186 -3.19 -7.30 11.72
N MET A 187 -2.86 -6.04 12.00
CA MET A 187 -1.52 -5.61 12.39
C MET A 187 -1.38 -5.53 13.91
N GLN A 188 -0.24 -5.98 14.42
CA GLN A 188 0.15 -5.84 15.82
C GLN A 188 1.61 -5.39 15.91
N ALA A 189 1.89 -4.32 16.62
CA ALA A 189 3.24 -3.84 16.85
C ALA A 189 3.84 -4.49 18.11
N VAL A 190 5.00 -5.12 17.96
CA VAL A 190 5.79 -5.67 19.06
C VAL A 190 6.84 -4.66 19.46
N VAL A 191 6.61 -3.98 20.58
CA VAL A 191 7.49 -2.91 21.07
C VAL A 191 8.51 -3.45 22.08
N GLY A 192 9.79 -3.15 21.83
CA GLY A 192 10.92 -3.61 22.66
C GLY A 192 11.33 -2.57 23.70
N THR A 193 10.41 -2.14 24.57
CA THR A 193 10.72 -1.19 25.64
C THR A 193 10.36 -1.76 27.01
N THR A 194 11.21 -1.49 28.00
CA THR A 194 10.94 -1.76 29.43
C THR A 194 10.56 -0.50 30.20
N ASN A 195 10.56 0.67 29.54
CA ASN A 195 10.17 1.94 30.15
C ASN A 195 8.64 2.10 30.05
N PRO A 196 7.92 2.16 31.21
CA PRO A 196 6.47 2.30 31.21
C PRO A 196 5.97 3.59 30.52
N LYS A 197 6.74 4.68 30.61
CA LYS A 197 6.37 5.96 29.94
C LYS A 197 6.35 5.77 28.42
N HIS A 198 7.41 5.18 27.86
CA HIS A 198 7.45 4.91 26.42
C HIS A 198 6.35 3.96 25.98
N LEU A 199 5.98 2.98 26.81
CA LEU A 199 4.89 2.07 26.49
C LEU A 199 3.55 2.81 26.43
N ILE A 200 3.29 3.70 27.40
CA ILE A 200 2.08 4.56 27.40
C ILE A 200 2.04 5.47 26.17
N GLU A 201 3.16 6.12 25.84
CA GLU A 201 3.28 7.00 24.68
C GLU A 201 2.96 6.25 23.39
N VAL A 202 3.61 5.13 23.13
CA VAL A 202 3.42 4.40 21.86
C VAL A 202 2.06 3.69 21.77
N SER A 203 1.42 3.37 22.91
CA SER A 203 0.08 2.79 22.92
C SER A 203 -0.97 3.75 22.34
N GLN A 204 -0.72 5.05 22.36
CA GLN A 204 -1.59 6.06 21.75
C GLN A 204 -1.74 5.88 20.23
N ALA A 205 -0.83 5.15 19.58
CA ALA A 205 -0.93 4.85 18.16
C ALA A 205 -2.22 4.11 17.77
N ALA A 206 -2.89 3.47 18.72
CA ALA A 206 -4.18 2.81 18.51
C ALA A 206 -5.39 3.76 18.54
N ASN A 207 -5.21 5.01 18.99
CA ASN A 207 -6.32 5.95 19.22
C ASN A 207 -6.66 6.81 17.98
N PHE A 208 -5.83 6.79 16.94
CA PHE A 208 -6.04 7.52 15.70
C PHE A 208 -5.53 6.73 14.51
N SER A 209 -5.86 7.16 13.31
CA SER A 209 -5.39 6.56 12.07
C SER A 209 -4.82 7.62 11.15
N LEU A 210 -3.63 7.35 10.61
CA LEU A 210 -3.04 8.21 9.57
C LEU A 210 -3.91 8.17 8.32
N THR A 211 -4.03 9.30 7.65
CA THR A 211 -4.62 9.37 6.32
C THR A 211 -3.77 8.60 5.32
N ARG A 212 -4.34 8.22 4.18
CA ARG A 212 -3.62 7.58 3.07
C ARG A 212 -2.43 8.43 2.62
N LYS A 213 -2.62 9.73 2.47
CA LYS A 213 -1.57 10.67 2.06
C LYS A 213 -0.40 10.69 3.06
N GLU A 214 -0.67 10.76 4.36
CA GLU A 214 0.37 10.74 5.41
C GLU A 214 1.13 9.41 5.43
N TRP A 215 0.46 8.29 5.19
CA TRP A 215 1.10 6.99 5.09
C TRP A 215 2.13 6.94 3.96
N TYR A 216 1.75 7.39 2.76
CA TYR A 216 2.64 7.45 1.61
C TYR A 216 3.73 8.52 1.75
N GLU A 217 3.46 9.63 2.42
CA GLU A 217 4.46 10.65 2.73
C GLU A 217 5.58 10.09 3.61
N ILE A 218 5.25 9.35 4.66
CA ILE A 218 6.24 8.64 5.51
C ILE A 218 7.02 7.62 4.68
N TYR A 219 6.34 6.85 3.83
CA TYR A 219 6.96 5.84 2.97
C TYR A 219 8.01 6.45 2.03
N LEU A 220 7.69 7.56 1.37
CA LEU A 220 8.60 8.27 0.47
C LEU A 220 9.77 8.92 1.24
N ALA A 221 9.48 9.56 2.38
CA ALA A 221 10.50 10.20 3.22
C ALA A 221 11.51 9.20 3.81
N ALA A 222 11.13 7.93 3.93
CA ALA A 222 12.05 6.85 4.31
C ALA A 222 13.05 6.44 3.20
N GLY A 223 12.99 7.08 2.03
CA GLY A 223 13.86 6.81 0.88
C GLY A 223 13.32 5.77 -0.10
N ASN A 224 12.07 5.37 0.06
CA ASN A 224 11.41 4.47 -0.88
C ASN A 224 10.88 5.24 -2.10
N ASN A 225 10.74 4.54 -3.22
CA ASN A 225 10.19 5.10 -4.45
C ASN A 225 8.85 4.44 -4.79
N LEU A 226 7.96 5.20 -5.40
CA LEU A 226 6.80 4.66 -6.08
C LEU A 226 7.13 4.50 -7.57
N PRO A 227 6.70 3.41 -8.21
CA PRO A 227 6.96 3.18 -9.63
C PRO A 227 6.23 4.16 -10.54
#